data_615c43fcf1c3cce7e88e28b82adf5b2d
#
_entry.id   615c43fcf1c3cce7e88e28b82adf5b2d
#
_cell.length_a   1.000
_cell.length_b   1.000
_cell.length_c   1.000
_cell.angle_alpha   90.00
_cell.angle_beta   90.00
_cell.angle_gamma   90.00
#
_symmetry.space_group_name_H-M   'P 1'
#
loop_
_entity.id
_entity.type
_entity.pdbx_description
1 polymer ?
#
loop_
_entity_poly.entity_id
_entity_poly.type
_entity_poly.pdbx_seq_one_letter_code
_entity_poly.pdbx_strand_id
1 'polypeptide(L)'
;MSWRLNQGSERDPAQGTDSEFSQGARRSDPLKHFELSQSMCEWERTVEWQGKIRQILARREIGKVPPFYLLSLPGMSAQEQLACADLWMQGRIDASTDERRELNFRYCKTAKRKLHLGYLSSDFHEHATSLLLIELFEWHDRDRFHISAYSYGPDDGGEMRQRLKHCFDDFVDVGGMTDIEAARRINADGIDILIDLKGYTRSTRTFIMTLRPSAIQVNYLGYPGTLGGNVCDYLITDPFLTPRGNAGHFSEALAYLPHSYQPHGRLAPVGLMPTRAEVGLPSDGFVFCCFNQAYKITAEIFDVWCRLLADVPGSVLWLLQSSQAEGNLRNAACQRGIDPNRIVFAKHRPQREHLGRLKLADLVLDTAPYNAHTTASDALWVGIPLVTCPGSTFASRVAGSVLTAIGLPELITEDLEAYYQCAYQLATNPESHRRLRDRLKRNRLTTPLFNIRHYARDLESLYEAMWTRYLAGKAPASISASSKALRVDAQRIPIL
;
A
#
# COMPACT_ATOMS: atom_id res chain seq x y z
N MET A 1 28.83 -16.30 13.14
CA MET A 1 28.30 -17.40 12.30
C MET A 1 27.72 -16.80 11.04
N SER A 2 28.31 -17.08 9.92
CA SER A 2 28.05 -16.46 8.63
C SER A 2 26.79 -17.06 7.97
N TRP A 3 25.80 -16.22 7.69
CA TRP A 3 24.68 -16.61 6.82
C TRP A 3 25.12 -16.48 5.37
N ARG A 4 25.44 -17.59 4.75
CA ARG A 4 25.59 -17.69 3.29
C ARG A 4 24.20 -17.64 2.67
N LEU A 5 24.00 -16.70 1.75
CA LEU A 5 22.89 -16.68 0.81
C LEU A 5 22.98 -17.93 -0.07
N ASN A 6 22.07 -18.85 0.15
CA ASN A 6 21.87 -19.99 -0.73
C ASN A 6 21.05 -19.49 -1.93
N GLN A 7 21.70 -19.33 -3.09
CA GLN A 7 21.04 -19.17 -4.37
C GLN A 7 20.51 -20.54 -4.81
N GLY A 8 19.43 -20.97 -4.20
CA GLY A 8 18.60 -22.07 -4.70
C GLY A 8 17.75 -21.58 -5.84
N SER A 9 17.87 -22.20 -7.01
CA SER A 9 16.99 -22.01 -8.16
C SER A 9 15.60 -22.52 -7.82
N GLU A 10 14.76 -21.69 -7.21
CA GLU A 10 13.35 -22.00 -7.04
C GLU A 10 12.62 -21.81 -8.37
N ARG A 11 12.10 -22.89 -8.90
CA ARG A 11 11.19 -22.90 -10.04
C ARG A 11 9.88 -22.24 -9.57
N ASP A 12 9.49 -21.18 -10.25
CA ASP A 12 8.23 -20.46 -10.08
C ASP A 12 7.05 -21.40 -10.43
N PRO A 13 6.16 -21.75 -9.50
CA PRO A 13 5.01 -22.61 -9.79
C PRO A 13 3.93 -21.95 -10.70
N ALA A 14 4.09 -20.68 -11.05
CA ALA A 14 3.17 -19.97 -11.95
C ALA A 14 3.50 -20.16 -13.45
N GLN A 15 4.45 -21.03 -13.83
CA GLN A 15 4.83 -21.30 -15.23
C GLN A 15 4.02 -22.45 -15.87
N GLY A 16 2.83 -22.70 -15.46
CA GLY A 16 1.92 -23.58 -16.19
C GLY A 16 1.07 -22.79 -17.18
N THR A 17 1.65 -22.31 -18.30
CA THR A 17 1.03 -22.05 -19.64
C THR A 17 1.87 -21.09 -20.52
N ASP A 18 2.98 -20.51 -20.02
CA ASP A 18 3.79 -19.59 -20.83
C ASP A 18 4.94 -20.28 -21.63
N SER A 19 4.99 -21.60 -21.71
CA SER A 19 6.15 -22.31 -22.29
C SER A 19 6.17 -22.39 -23.82
N GLU A 20 5.16 -21.91 -24.56
CA GLU A 20 5.16 -21.94 -26.03
C GLU A 20 5.45 -20.59 -26.73
N PHE A 21 5.59 -19.49 -25.98
CA PHE A 21 5.91 -18.16 -26.55
C PHE A 21 7.38 -17.72 -26.40
N SER A 22 8.29 -18.55 -25.92
CA SER A 22 9.65 -18.11 -25.52
C SER A 22 10.80 -18.52 -26.44
N GLN A 23 10.61 -18.85 -27.71
CA GLN A 23 11.71 -19.13 -28.64
C GLN A 23 11.77 -18.22 -29.89
N GLY A 24 11.23 -17.00 -29.82
CA GLY A 24 11.35 -16.05 -30.92
C GLY A 24 11.61 -14.63 -30.46
N ALA A 25 12.87 -14.18 -30.57
CA ALA A 25 13.34 -12.81 -30.35
C ALA A 25 13.46 -12.36 -28.90
N ARG A 26 14.65 -12.45 -28.32
CA ARG A 26 15.17 -11.63 -27.23
C ARG A 26 15.26 -10.14 -27.65
N ARG A 27 14.16 -9.51 -28.00
CA ARG A 27 14.01 -8.05 -27.96
C ARG A 27 13.70 -7.70 -26.51
N SER A 28 14.54 -6.87 -25.90
CA SER A 28 14.39 -6.40 -24.53
C SER A 28 12.95 -5.94 -24.29
N ASP A 29 12.26 -6.60 -23.33
CA ASP A 29 10.89 -6.24 -22.94
C ASP A 29 10.92 -4.79 -22.45
N PRO A 30 10.21 -3.85 -23.10
CA PRO A 30 10.19 -2.46 -22.71
C PRO A 30 9.83 -2.26 -21.23
N LEU A 31 8.93 -3.07 -20.71
CA LEU A 31 8.40 -2.91 -19.35
C LEU A 31 9.42 -3.33 -18.28
N LYS A 32 10.22 -4.35 -18.53
CA LYS A 32 11.34 -4.72 -17.64
C LYS A 32 12.40 -3.61 -17.60
N HIS A 33 12.66 -2.97 -18.72
CA HIS A 33 13.59 -1.82 -18.78
C HIS A 33 13.04 -0.61 -18.03
N PHE A 34 11.73 -0.36 -18.13
CA PHE A 34 11.07 0.72 -17.39
C PHE A 34 11.15 0.48 -15.87
N GLU A 35 10.78 -0.72 -15.40
CA GLU A 35 10.87 -1.11 -13.99
C GLU A 35 12.30 -0.96 -13.46
N LEU A 36 13.27 -1.44 -14.21
CA LEU A 36 14.67 -1.35 -13.85
C LEU A 36 15.13 0.11 -13.78
N SER A 37 14.83 0.92 -14.79
CA SER A 37 15.18 2.35 -14.81
C SER A 37 14.59 3.11 -13.63
N GLN A 38 13.31 2.86 -13.28
CA GLN A 38 12.70 3.45 -12.09
C GLN A 38 13.43 2.99 -10.81
N SER A 39 13.70 1.69 -10.67
CA SER A 39 14.36 1.13 -9.49
C SER A 39 15.79 1.64 -9.32
N MET A 40 16.44 2.03 -10.42
CA MET A 40 17.78 2.60 -10.47
C MET A 40 17.80 4.13 -10.37
N CYS A 41 16.66 4.81 -10.37
CA CYS A 41 16.55 6.26 -10.49
C CYS A 41 17.28 6.80 -11.75
N GLU A 42 17.15 6.10 -12.88
CA GLU A 42 17.63 6.54 -14.20
C GLU A 42 16.52 7.31 -14.91
N TRP A 43 16.28 8.55 -14.52
CA TRP A 43 15.08 9.30 -14.90
C TRP A 43 14.99 9.67 -16.39
N GLU A 44 16.10 9.92 -17.06
CA GLU A 44 16.13 10.18 -18.51
C GLU A 44 15.54 9.02 -19.30
N ARG A 45 15.86 7.79 -18.89
CA ARG A 45 15.34 6.57 -19.51
C ARG A 45 13.86 6.33 -19.16
N THR A 46 13.42 6.72 -17.97
CA THR A 46 12.01 6.58 -17.58
C THR A 46 11.11 7.44 -18.47
N VAL A 47 11.52 8.65 -18.86
CA VAL A 47 10.77 9.51 -19.79
C VAL A 47 10.57 8.85 -21.15
N GLU A 48 11.61 8.19 -21.70
CA GLU A 48 11.50 7.43 -22.94
C GLU A 48 10.41 6.35 -22.88
N TRP A 49 10.40 5.59 -21.79
CA TRP A 49 9.43 4.51 -21.59
C TRP A 49 8.02 5.00 -21.32
N GLN A 50 7.84 6.15 -20.66
CA GLN A 50 6.53 6.79 -20.47
C GLN A 50 5.80 6.98 -21.81
N GLY A 51 6.51 7.51 -22.81
CA GLY A 51 5.95 7.69 -24.16
C GLY A 51 5.50 6.36 -24.79
N LYS A 52 6.32 5.32 -24.67
CA LYS A 52 5.99 3.97 -25.19
C LYS A 52 4.79 3.36 -24.50
N ILE A 53 4.71 3.46 -23.18
CA ILE A 53 3.58 2.95 -22.40
C ILE A 53 2.27 3.63 -22.86
N ARG A 54 2.27 4.97 -22.97
CA ARG A 54 1.09 5.71 -23.46
C ARG A 54 0.66 5.29 -24.86
N GLN A 55 1.60 4.98 -25.75
CA GLN A 55 1.28 4.45 -27.09
C GLN A 55 0.61 3.08 -27.01
N ILE A 56 1.08 2.16 -26.15
CA ILE A 56 0.48 0.86 -25.91
C ILE A 56 -0.96 1.02 -25.39
N LEU A 57 -1.18 1.90 -24.42
CA LEU A 57 -2.51 2.18 -23.88
C LEU A 57 -3.44 2.79 -24.94
N ALA A 58 -2.94 3.75 -25.73
CA ALA A 58 -3.72 4.38 -26.81
C ALA A 58 -4.15 3.37 -27.89
N ARG A 59 -3.33 2.36 -28.17
CA ARG A 59 -3.67 1.26 -29.08
C ARG A 59 -4.56 0.19 -28.45
N ARG A 60 -4.91 0.33 -27.16
CA ARG A 60 -5.73 -0.62 -26.40
C ARG A 60 -5.19 -2.06 -26.42
N GLU A 61 -3.87 -2.21 -26.33
CA GLU A 61 -3.23 -3.53 -26.33
C GLU A 61 -3.51 -4.27 -25.01
N ILE A 62 -4.32 -5.33 -25.09
CA ILE A 62 -4.79 -6.11 -23.92
C ILE A 62 -3.61 -6.82 -23.22
N GLY A 63 -3.55 -6.74 -21.87
CA GLY A 63 -2.62 -7.48 -21.05
C GLY A 63 -1.14 -7.09 -21.20
N LYS A 64 -0.84 -5.95 -21.85
CA LYS A 64 0.56 -5.56 -22.13
C LYS A 64 1.23 -4.74 -21.05
N VAL A 65 0.50 -3.91 -20.30
CA VAL A 65 1.06 -3.03 -19.27
C VAL A 65 0.53 -3.41 -17.90
N PRO A 66 1.37 -3.91 -16.98
CA PRO A 66 0.94 -4.14 -15.60
C PRO A 66 0.55 -2.82 -14.91
N PRO A 67 -0.66 -2.72 -14.33
CA PRO A 67 -1.15 -1.45 -13.77
C PRO A 67 -0.29 -0.88 -12.63
N PHE A 68 0.45 -1.74 -11.91
CA PHE A 68 1.33 -1.31 -10.82
C PHE A 68 2.39 -0.30 -11.27
N TYR A 69 2.90 -0.42 -12.50
CA TYR A 69 3.93 0.48 -13.04
C TYR A 69 3.44 1.92 -13.21
N LEU A 70 2.12 2.11 -13.43
CA LEU A 70 1.55 3.44 -13.61
C LEU A 70 1.45 4.24 -12.32
N LEU A 71 1.54 3.61 -11.15
CA LEU A 71 1.41 4.29 -9.86
C LEU A 71 2.50 5.32 -9.61
N SER A 72 3.73 5.02 -10.04
CA SER A 72 4.90 5.90 -9.89
C SER A 72 5.26 6.68 -11.16
N LEU A 73 4.48 6.52 -12.24
CA LEU A 73 4.71 7.20 -13.50
C LEU A 73 4.22 8.65 -13.43
N PRO A 74 5.08 9.67 -13.54
CA PRO A 74 4.66 11.07 -13.49
C PRO A 74 3.61 11.41 -14.54
N GLY A 75 2.68 12.30 -14.21
CA GLY A 75 1.66 12.79 -15.13
C GLY A 75 0.62 11.76 -15.61
N MET A 76 0.53 10.59 -14.98
CA MET A 76 -0.56 9.65 -15.24
C MET A 76 -1.82 10.07 -14.49
N SER A 77 -2.93 10.19 -15.24
CA SER A 77 -4.24 10.46 -14.68
C SER A 77 -4.90 9.20 -14.11
N ALA A 78 -5.86 9.38 -13.20
CA ALA A 78 -6.67 8.28 -12.66
C ALA A 78 -7.47 7.57 -13.77
N GLN A 79 -7.86 8.29 -14.83
CA GLN A 79 -8.55 7.73 -16.00
C GLN A 79 -7.63 6.82 -16.84
N GLU A 80 -6.37 7.22 -17.03
CA GLU A 80 -5.37 6.36 -17.69
C GLU A 80 -5.07 5.11 -16.86
N GLN A 81 -5.03 5.23 -15.51
CA GLN A 81 -4.87 4.09 -14.61
C GLN A 81 -6.06 3.12 -14.71
N LEU A 82 -7.29 3.62 -14.76
CA LEU A 82 -8.49 2.79 -14.99
C LEU A 82 -8.42 2.09 -16.35
N ALA A 83 -8.12 2.83 -17.43
CA ALA A 83 -8.01 2.25 -18.76
C ALA A 83 -6.95 1.14 -18.84
N CYS A 84 -5.81 1.33 -18.16
CA CYS A 84 -4.77 0.31 -18.05
C CYS A 84 -5.25 -0.93 -17.28
N ALA A 85 -5.91 -0.71 -16.14
CA ALA A 85 -6.45 -1.79 -15.32
C ALA A 85 -7.52 -2.61 -16.07
N ASP A 86 -8.42 -1.94 -16.79
CA ASP A 86 -9.42 -2.59 -17.63
C ASP A 86 -8.78 -3.47 -18.72
N LEU A 87 -7.81 -2.92 -19.46
CA LEU A 87 -7.10 -3.67 -20.50
C LEU A 87 -6.30 -4.85 -19.94
N TRP A 88 -5.71 -4.67 -18.77
CA TRP A 88 -4.96 -5.73 -18.07
C TRP A 88 -5.89 -6.84 -17.59
N MET A 89 -7.03 -6.47 -16.98
CA MET A 89 -7.99 -7.42 -16.44
C MET A 89 -8.77 -8.13 -17.55
N GLN A 90 -9.03 -7.46 -18.68
CA GLN A 90 -9.77 -8.05 -19.79
C GLN A 90 -9.13 -9.35 -20.28
N GLY A 91 -7.81 -9.39 -20.45
CA GLY A 91 -7.11 -10.62 -20.84
C GLY A 91 -7.29 -11.78 -19.85
N ARG A 92 -7.45 -11.49 -18.55
CA ARG A 92 -7.71 -12.49 -17.52
C ARG A 92 -9.16 -12.94 -17.50
N ILE A 93 -10.09 -12.02 -17.73
CA ILE A 93 -11.53 -12.33 -17.83
C ILE A 93 -11.76 -13.24 -19.04
N ASP A 94 -11.17 -12.91 -20.19
CA ASP A 94 -11.29 -13.72 -21.40
C ASP A 94 -10.76 -15.14 -21.16
N ALA A 95 -9.60 -15.26 -20.52
CA ALA A 95 -8.99 -16.55 -20.19
C ALA A 95 -9.77 -17.36 -19.13
N SER A 96 -10.62 -16.73 -18.32
CA SER A 96 -11.37 -17.40 -17.23
C SER A 96 -12.84 -17.66 -17.56
N THR A 97 -13.30 -17.28 -18.75
CA THR A 97 -14.74 -17.28 -19.09
C THR A 97 -15.33 -18.69 -19.11
N ASP A 98 -14.64 -19.65 -19.70
CA ASP A 98 -15.12 -21.01 -19.81
C ASP A 98 -15.03 -21.73 -18.46
N GLU A 99 -13.91 -21.59 -17.73
CA GLU A 99 -13.74 -22.14 -16.38
C GLU A 99 -14.81 -21.61 -15.43
N ARG A 100 -15.08 -20.29 -15.45
CA ARG A 100 -16.12 -19.70 -14.62
C ARG A 100 -17.52 -20.27 -14.91
N ARG A 101 -17.83 -20.54 -16.18
CA ARG A 101 -19.10 -21.13 -16.58
C ARG A 101 -19.22 -22.59 -16.10
N GLU A 102 -18.13 -23.38 -16.20
CA GLU A 102 -18.08 -24.75 -15.74
C GLU A 102 -18.16 -24.89 -14.22
N LEU A 103 -17.55 -23.96 -13.48
CA LEU A 103 -17.55 -23.97 -12.02
C LEU A 103 -18.95 -23.80 -11.43
N ASN A 104 -19.85 -23.04 -12.09
CA ASN A 104 -21.25 -22.87 -11.71
C ASN A 104 -21.46 -22.64 -10.21
N PHE A 105 -20.70 -21.71 -9.62
CA PHE A 105 -20.69 -21.41 -8.18
C PHE A 105 -22.05 -20.98 -7.67
N ARG A 106 -22.37 -21.37 -6.45
CA ARG A 106 -23.60 -20.99 -5.75
C ARG A 106 -23.28 -20.06 -4.60
N TYR A 107 -24.16 -19.07 -4.40
CA TYR A 107 -23.99 -18.09 -3.33
C TYR A 107 -25.22 -18.09 -2.42
N CYS A 108 -24.98 -17.85 -1.12
CA CYS A 108 -26.05 -17.68 -0.15
C CYS A 108 -26.91 -16.45 -0.51
N LYS A 109 -28.24 -16.59 -0.41
CA LYS A 109 -29.22 -15.53 -0.66
C LYS A 109 -30.14 -15.27 0.52
N THR A 110 -29.73 -15.72 1.70
CA THR A 110 -30.52 -15.57 2.92
C THR A 110 -29.74 -14.80 3.99
N ALA A 111 -30.46 -14.11 4.86
CA ALA A 111 -29.87 -13.47 6.02
C ALA A 111 -29.18 -14.52 6.90
N LYS A 112 -27.97 -14.19 7.38
CA LYS A 112 -27.16 -15.03 8.26
C LYS A 112 -26.99 -14.34 9.61
N ARG A 113 -26.79 -15.14 10.67
CA ARG A 113 -26.40 -14.62 11.98
C ARG A 113 -24.99 -14.07 11.96
N LYS A 114 -24.08 -14.75 11.24
CA LYS A 114 -22.68 -14.33 11.05
C LYS A 114 -22.39 -14.26 9.56
N LEU A 115 -21.75 -13.17 9.13
CA LEU A 115 -21.18 -13.08 7.79
C LEU A 115 -19.83 -13.77 7.74
N HIS A 116 -19.59 -14.53 6.69
CA HIS A 116 -18.32 -15.21 6.47
C HIS A 116 -17.43 -14.37 5.57
N LEU A 117 -16.38 -13.78 6.14
CA LEU A 117 -15.38 -12.98 5.44
C LEU A 117 -14.17 -13.84 5.07
N GLY A 118 -13.76 -13.81 3.82
CA GLY A 118 -12.52 -14.44 3.36
C GLY A 118 -11.47 -13.37 3.01
N TYR A 119 -10.31 -13.43 3.61
CA TYR A 119 -9.19 -12.56 3.28
C TYR A 119 -8.16 -13.32 2.44
N LEU A 120 -7.90 -12.86 1.22
CA LEU A 120 -7.01 -13.51 0.25
C LEU A 120 -5.70 -12.74 0.13
N SER A 121 -4.56 -13.37 0.42
CA SER A 121 -3.24 -12.72 0.34
C SER A 121 -2.06 -13.69 0.25
N SER A 122 -0.96 -13.25 -0.37
CA SER A 122 0.36 -13.86 -0.20
C SER A 122 1.14 -13.30 0.99
N ASP A 123 0.66 -12.26 1.66
CA ASP A 123 1.43 -11.46 2.62
C ASP A 123 1.14 -11.82 4.08
N PHE A 124 0.53 -12.97 4.36
CA PHE A 124 0.28 -13.43 5.73
C PHE A 124 1.56 -13.95 6.41
N HIS A 125 2.60 -13.11 6.46
CA HIS A 125 3.89 -13.32 7.11
C HIS A 125 4.46 -11.95 7.55
N GLU A 126 5.74 -11.85 7.91
CA GLU A 126 6.38 -10.57 8.23
C GLU A 126 6.40 -9.65 6.99
N HIS A 127 5.33 -8.90 6.79
CA HIS A 127 5.10 -8.04 5.64
C HIS A 127 4.32 -6.78 6.03
N ALA A 128 4.50 -5.67 5.30
CA ALA A 128 3.84 -4.40 5.57
C ALA A 128 2.30 -4.52 5.67
N THR A 129 1.67 -5.30 4.79
CA THR A 129 0.22 -5.55 4.82
C THR A 129 -0.21 -6.20 6.12
N SER A 130 0.52 -7.22 6.58
CA SER A 130 0.22 -7.92 7.84
C SER A 130 0.44 -7.03 9.06
N LEU A 131 1.49 -6.21 9.06
CA LEU A 131 1.76 -5.23 10.12
C LEU A 131 0.63 -4.21 10.29
N LEU A 132 0.02 -3.80 9.19
CA LEU A 132 -1.13 -2.89 9.21
C LEU A 132 -2.42 -3.57 9.69
N LEU A 133 -2.63 -4.85 9.34
CA LEU A 133 -3.91 -5.53 9.47
C LEU A 133 -4.02 -6.41 10.70
N ILE A 134 -2.93 -6.83 11.33
CA ILE A 134 -2.96 -7.83 12.40
C ILE A 134 -3.91 -7.47 13.55
N GLU A 135 -3.86 -6.24 14.03
CA GLU A 135 -4.75 -5.78 15.08
C GLU A 135 -6.21 -5.65 14.58
N LEU A 136 -6.44 -5.32 13.30
CA LEU A 136 -7.78 -5.34 12.71
C LEU A 136 -8.39 -6.74 12.78
N PHE A 137 -7.63 -7.77 12.40
CA PHE A 137 -8.10 -9.16 12.45
C PHE A 137 -8.42 -9.60 13.87
N GLU A 138 -7.67 -9.16 14.87
CA GLU A 138 -7.91 -9.43 16.29
C GLU A 138 -9.17 -8.72 16.83
N TRP A 139 -9.51 -7.55 16.27
CA TRP A 139 -10.65 -6.73 16.73
C TRP A 139 -11.96 -7.00 16.00
N HIS A 140 -12.01 -7.88 15.03
CA HIS A 140 -13.27 -8.28 14.41
C HIS A 140 -14.25 -8.85 15.44
N ASP A 141 -15.51 -8.43 15.36
CA ASP A 141 -16.61 -8.92 16.20
C ASP A 141 -17.00 -10.36 15.80
N ARG A 142 -16.50 -11.33 16.58
CA ARG A 142 -16.73 -12.77 16.33
C ARG A 142 -18.17 -13.20 16.55
N ASP A 143 -19.01 -12.42 17.17
CA ASP A 143 -20.45 -12.70 17.28
C ASP A 143 -21.20 -12.42 15.97
N ARG A 144 -20.65 -11.51 15.14
CA ARG A 144 -21.25 -11.06 13.87
C ARG A 144 -20.49 -11.58 12.63
N PHE A 145 -19.22 -11.88 12.75
CA PHE A 145 -18.35 -12.26 11.65
C PHE A 145 -17.59 -13.56 11.97
N HIS A 146 -17.50 -14.43 10.97
CA HIS A 146 -16.55 -15.52 10.90
C HIS A 146 -15.48 -15.11 9.89
N ILE A 147 -14.21 -15.16 10.24
CA ILE A 147 -13.14 -14.72 9.35
C ILE A 147 -12.18 -15.84 8.99
N SER A 148 -11.97 -16.04 7.70
CA SER A 148 -11.03 -17.02 7.15
C SER A 148 -9.92 -16.36 6.37
N ALA A 149 -8.69 -16.81 6.55
CA ALA A 149 -7.55 -16.44 5.73
C ALA A 149 -7.31 -17.48 4.63
N TYR A 150 -7.14 -17.02 3.40
CA TYR A 150 -6.65 -17.82 2.26
C TYR A 150 -5.26 -17.36 1.91
N SER A 151 -4.26 -18.09 2.41
CA SER A 151 -2.84 -17.77 2.27
C SER A 151 -2.24 -18.51 1.09
N TYR A 152 -1.57 -17.78 0.21
CA TYR A 152 -0.81 -18.39 -0.88
C TYR A 152 0.66 -17.91 -0.94
N GLY A 153 1.12 -17.28 0.11
CA GLY A 153 2.52 -16.89 0.28
C GLY A 153 3.32 -17.87 1.14
N PRO A 154 4.60 -17.59 1.33
CA PRO A 154 5.47 -18.47 2.09
C PRO A 154 5.04 -18.58 3.56
N ASP A 155 5.24 -19.75 4.16
CA ASP A 155 5.25 -19.91 5.60
C ASP A 155 6.69 -19.71 6.09
N ASP A 156 6.97 -18.52 6.64
CA ASP A 156 8.29 -18.18 7.18
C ASP A 156 8.52 -18.70 8.61
N GLY A 157 7.51 -19.35 9.21
CA GLY A 157 7.55 -19.84 10.59
C GLY A 157 7.69 -18.74 11.65
N GLY A 158 7.67 -17.46 11.23
CA GLY A 158 7.90 -16.30 12.10
C GLY A 158 6.76 -15.99 13.07
N GLU A 159 7.05 -15.11 14.05
CA GLU A 159 6.08 -14.70 15.08
C GLU A 159 4.81 -14.08 14.46
N MET A 160 4.96 -13.26 13.41
CA MET A 160 3.83 -12.65 12.72
C MET A 160 2.93 -13.71 12.07
N ARG A 161 3.52 -14.70 11.41
CA ARG A 161 2.76 -15.82 10.81
C ARG A 161 1.98 -16.61 11.86
N GLN A 162 2.59 -16.88 13.01
CA GLN A 162 1.92 -17.59 14.10
C GLN A 162 0.78 -16.74 14.70
N ARG A 163 1.01 -15.45 14.93
CA ARG A 163 -0.01 -14.51 15.40
C ARG A 163 -1.20 -14.45 14.44
N LEU A 164 -0.94 -14.37 13.12
CA LEU A 164 -1.97 -14.41 12.08
C LEU A 164 -2.78 -15.70 12.13
N LYS A 165 -2.13 -16.88 12.23
CA LYS A 165 -2.84 -18.16 12.35
C LYS A 165 -3.79 -18.21 13.55
N HIS A 166 -3.47 -17.53 14.65
CA HIS A 166 -4.30 -17.50 15.85
C HIS A 166 -5.45 -16.49 15.79
N CYS A 167 -5.34 -15.44 14.96
CA CYS A 167 -6.38 -14.42 14.92
C CYS A 167 -7.50 -14.70 13.91
N PHE A 168 -7.37 -15.69 13.05
CA PHE A 168 -8.45 -16.13 12.15
C PHE A 168 -9.21 -17.33 12.75
N ASP A 169 -10.49 -17.45 12.43
CA ASP A 169 -11.28 -18.64 12.77
C ASP A 169 -10.81 -19.85 11.94
N ASP A 170 -10.50 -19.62 10.64
CA ASP A 170 -9.87 -20.60 9.75
C ASP A 170 -8.67 -19.99 9.03
N PHE A 171 -7.57 -20.74 8.99
CA PHE A 171 -6.39 -20.35 8.24
C PHE A 171 -6.08 -21.43 7.20
N VAL A 172 -6.40 -21.13 5.94
CA VAL A 172 -6.33 -22.09 4.82
C VAL A 172 -5.13 -21.75 3.94
N ASP A 173 -4.21 -22.71 3.80
CA ASP A 173 -3.12 -22.60 2.83
C ASP A 173 -3.62 -23.05 1.45
N VAL A 174 -3.59 -22.13 0.50
CA VAL A 174 -3.94 -22.39 -0.91
C VAL A 174 -2.73 -22.19 -1.83
N GLY A 175 -1.51 -22.11 -1.27
CA GLY A 175 -0.27 -21.90 -2.02
C GLY A 175 0.03 -23.03 -3.01
N GLY A 176 -0.26 -24.27 -2.64
CA GLY A 176 -0.09 -25.45 -3.50
C GLY A 176 -1.24 -25.72 -4.46
N MET A 177 -2.34 -24.94 -4.40
CA MET A 177 -3.53 -25.11 -5.25
C MET A 177 -3.41 -24.26 -6.51
N THR A 178 -3.96 -24.75 -7.63
CA THR A 178 -4.24 -23.92 -8.81
C THR A 178 -5.27 -22.82 -8.47
N ASP A 179 -5.40 -21.80 -9.31
CA ASP A 179 -6.39 -20.73 -9.09
C ASP A 179 -7.83 -21.28 -9.10
N ILE A 180 -8.10 -22.29 -9.94
CA ILE A 180 -9.40 -22.95 -10.01
C ILE A 180 -9.68 -23.75 -8.73
N GLU A 181 -8.71 -24.50 -8.22
CA GLU A 181 -8.86 -25.26 -6.97
C GLU A 181 -9.06 -24.32 -5.77
N ALA A 182 -8.29 -23.23 -5.70
CA ALA A 182 -8.45 -22.20 -4.67
C ALA A 182 -9.84 -21.55 -4.74
N ALA A 183 -10.33 -21.22 -5.94
CA ALA A 183 -11.69 -20.68 -6.11
C ALA A 183 -12.77 -21.67 -5.69
N ARG A 184 -12.63 -22.96 -6.03
CA ARG A 184 -13.54 -24.03 -5.56
C ARG A 184 -13.54 -24.15 -4.04
N ARG A 185 -12.36 -24.10 -3.41
CA ARG A 185 -12.21 -24.14 -1.96
C ARG A 185 -12.91 -22.95 -1.31
N ILE A 186 -12.68 -21.73 -1.76
CA ILE A 186 -13.30 -20.51 -1.23
C ILE A 186 -14.83 -20.59 -1.33
N ASN A 187 -15.37 -21.05 -2.49
CA ASN A 187 -16.81 -21.18 -2.68
C ASN A 187 -17.41 -22.29 -1.81
N ALA A 188 -16.73 -23.43 -1.68
CA ALA A 188 -17.18 -24.56 -0.84
C ALA A 188 -17.21 -24.19 0.65
N ASP A 189 -16.29 -23.34 1.12
CA ASP A 189 -16.25 -22.83 2.49
C ASP A 189 -17.38 -21.81 2.76
N GLY A 190 -18.15 -21.40 1.73
CA GLY A 190 -19.34 -20.56 1.87
C GLY A 190 -19.01 -19.10 2.21
N ILE A 191 -17.91 -18.57 1.67
CA ILE A 191 -17.50 -17.18 1.84
C ILE A 191 -18.55 -16.24 1.23
N ASP A 192 -19.06 -15.30 2.04
CA ASP A 192 -20.03 -14.30 1.62
C ASP A 192 -19.35 -13.09 0.95
N ILE A 193 -18.27 -12.61 1.57
CA ILE A 193 -17.48 -11.48 1.09
C ILE A 193 -16.02 -11.91 1.03
N LEU A 194 -15.43 -11.90 -0.15
CA LEU A 194 -14.01 -12.15 -0.37
C LEU A 194 -13.26 -10.84 -0.51
N ILE A 195 -12.25 -10.62 0.31
CA ILE A 195 -11.42 -9.41 0.33
C ILE A 195 -10.05 -9.75 -0.25
N ASP A 196 -9.74 -9.17 -1.41
CA ASP A 196 -8.40 -9.25 -2.01
C ASP A 196 -7.48 -8.18 -1.38
N LEU A 197 -6.44 -8.64 -0.70
CA LEU A 197 -5.44 -7.79 -0.06
C LEU A 197 -4.19 -7.57 -0.92
N LYS A 198 -4.20 -8.00 -2.17
CA LYS A 198 -3.03 -7.92 -3.07
C LYS A 198 -3.24 -7.03 -4.27
N GLY A 199 -4.35 -7.17 -4.97
CA GLY A 199 -4.54 -6.53 -6.26
C GLY A 199 -3.36 -6.82 -7.22
N TYR A 200 -2.79 -5.80 -7.84
CA TYR A 200 -1.69 -5.93 -8.80
C TYR A 200 -0.28 -5.83 -8.19
N THR A 201 -0.14 -6.09 -6.90
CA THR A 201 1.19 -6.16 -6.29
C THR A 201 1.90 -7.48 -6.61
N ARG A 202 3.19 -7.58 -6.25
CA ARG A 202 4.01 -8.77 -6.56
C ARG A 202 3.37 -10.05 -6.02
N SER A 203 3.52 -11.16 -6.75
CA SER A 203 2.97 -12.48 -6.41
C SER A 203 1.43 -12.50 -6.31
N THR A 204 0.75 -11.70 -7.13
CA THR A 204 -0.72 -11.65 -7.16
C THR A 204 -1.33 -12.88 -7.81
N ARG A 205 -2.54 -13.27 -7.35
CA ARG A 205 -3.40 -14.30 -7.94
C ARG A 205 -4.78 -13.74 -8.28
N THR A 206 -4.81 -12.57 -8.94
CA THR A 206 -6.07 -11.90 -9.34
C THR A 206 -6.95 -12.74 -10.28
N PHE A 207 -6.42 -13.80 -10.90
CA PHE A 207 -7.21 -14.74 -11.68
C PHE A 207 -8.30 -15.42 -10.82
N ILE A 208 -8.04 -15.69 -9.53
CA ILE A 208 -9.06 -16.21 -8.59
C ILE A 208 -10.28 -15.27 -8.53
N MET A 209 -10.06 -13.95 -8.56
CA MET A 209 -11.15 -12.96 -8.52
C MET A 209 -12.01 -12.97 -9.79
N THR A 210 -11.42 -13.31 -10.96
CA THR A 210 -12.20 -13.42 -12.22
C THR A 210 -13.15 -14.60 -12.20
N LEU A 211 -12.85 -15.67 -11.46
CA LEU A 211 -13.69 -16.85 -11.27
C LEU A 211 -14.92 -16.59 -10.37
N ARG A 212 -14.95 -15.47 -9.66
CA ARG A 212 -16.06 -15.06 -8.78
C ARG A 212 -16.42 -16.12 -7.72
N PRO A 213 -15.50 -16.57 -6.84
CA PRO A 213 -15.77 -17.62 -5.85
C PRO A 213 -16.72 -17.20 -4.72
N SER A 214 -17.01 -15.91 -4.54
CA SER A 214 -17.92 -15.38 -3.52
C SER A 214 -18.99 -14.46 -4.10
N ALA A 215 -20.05 -14.23 -3.32
CA ALA A 215 -21.16 -13.37 -3.72
C ALA A 215 -20.73 -11.91 -3.90
N ILE A 216 -19.86 -11.44 -3.01
CA ILE A 216 -19.31 -10.07 -3.01
C ILE A 216 -17.78 -10.15 -3.00
N GLN A 217 -17.13 -9.36 -3.83
CA GLN A 217 -15.67 -9.25 -3.90
C GLN A 217 -15.22 -7.82 -3.66
N VAL A 218 -14.20 -7.66 -2.83
CA VAL A 218 -13.72 -6.34 -2.35
C VAL A 218 -12.23 -6.21 -2.61
N ASN A 219 -11.82 -5.12 -3.25
CA ASN A 219 -10.44 -4.69 -3.38
C ASN A 219 -10.06 -3.85 -2.15
N TYR A 220 -9.01 -4.24 -1.44
CA TYR A 220 -8.62 -3.53 -0.23
C TYR A 220 -7.12 -3.55 0.04
N LEU A 221 -6.58 -2.39 0.32
CA LEU A 221 -5.28 -2.08 0.93
C LEU A 221 -4.04 -2.36 0.07
N GLY A 222 -3.83 -3.59 -0.44
CA GLY A 222 -2.55 -3.98 -1.04
C GLY A 222 -2.18 -3.19 -2.30
N TYR A 223 -3.11 -3.06 -3.23
CA TYR A 223 -2.94 -2.26 -4.44
C TYR A 223 -3.73 -0.94 -4.34
N PRO A 224 -3.05 0.22 -4.38
CA PRO A 224 -3.69 1.52 -4.20
C PRO A 224 -4.29 2.06 -5.51
N GLY A 225 -5.34 1.40 -6.02
CA GLY A 225 -6.01 1.75 -7.26
C GLY A 225 -7.12 0.78 -7.63
N THR A 226 -7.77 1.02 -8.77
CA THR A 226 -8.82 0.14 -9.32
C THR A 226 -8.23 -1.12 -9.95
N LEU A 227 -8.93 -2.26 -9.81
CA LEU A 227 -8.56 -3.50 -10.50
C LEU A 227 -9.10 -3.58 -11.93
N GLY A 228 -10.03 -2.70 -12.32
CA GLY A 228 -10.65 -2.75 -13.64
C GLY A 228 -11.57 -3.96 -13.85
N GLY A 229 -12.19 -4.03 -15.03
CA GLY A 229 -12.95 -5.20 -15.48
C GLY A 229 -14.14 -5.61 -14.61
N ASN A 230 -14.56 -4.83 -13.62
CA ASN A 230 -15.64 -5.13 -12.68
C ASN A 230 -15.50 -6.49 -11.95
N VAL A 231 -14.27 -6.94 -11.73
CA VAL A 231 -14.00 -8.20 -11.01
C VAL A 231 -14.23 -8.08 -9.50
N CYS A 232 -14.04 -6.88 -8.94
CA CYS A 232 -14.46 -6.54 -7.58
C CYS A 232 -15.69 -5.65 -7.61
N ASP A 233 -16.59 -5.88 -6.63
CA ASP A 233 -17.81 -5.10 -6.48
C ASP A 233 -17.56 -3.77 -5.77
N TYR A 234 -16.59 -3.78 -4.86
CA TYR A 234 -16.27 -2.61 -4.03
C TYR A 234 -14.75 -2.41 -3.90
N LEU A 235 -14.37 -1.13 -3.75
CA LEU A 235 -13.05 -0.68 -3.32
C LEU A 235 -13.19 0.06 -1.99
N ILE A 236 -12.47 -0.38 -0.94
CA ILE A 236 -12.41 0.34 0.33
C ILE A 236 -11.55 1.59 0.17
N THR A 237 -12.09 2.72 0.58
CA THR A 237 -11.45 4.03 0.43
C THR A 237 -11.88 5.00 1.55
N ASP A 238 -11.48 6.27 1.44
CA ASP A 238 -11.91 7.37 2.29
C ASP A 238 -12.16 8.66 1.48
N PRO A 239 -12.81 9.69 2.06
CA PRO A 239 -13.16 10.91 1.34
C PRO A 239 -11.97 11.75 0.86
N PHE A 240 -10.80 11.64 1.49
CA PHE A 240 -9.60 12.32 1.05
C PHE A 240 -8.99 11.63 -0.18
N LEU A 241 -8.88 10.30 -0.15
CA LEU A 241 -8.32 9.50 -1.23
C LEU A 241 -9.13 9.62 -2.51
N THR A 242 -10.44 9.41 -2.39
CA THR A 242 -11.35 9.41 -3.54
C THR A 242 -12.49 10.40 -3.29
N PRO A 243 -12.29 11.68 -3.59
CA PRO A 243 -13.38 12.66 -3.54
C PRO A 243 -14.61 12.15 -4.32
N ARG A 244 -15.81 12.41 -3.83
CA ARG A 244 -17.06 11.81 -4.37
C ARG A 244 -17.25 12.03 -5.87
N GLY A 245 -16.73 13.12 -6.45
CA GLY A 245 -16.76 13.40 -7.89
C GLY A 245 -15.88 12.47 -8.73
N ASN A 246 -14.98 11.71 -8.12
CA ASN A 246 -13.99 10.87 -8.83
C ASN A 246 -14.41 9.40 -8.97
N ALA A 247 -15.65 9.04 -8.60
CA ALA A 247 -16.12 7.65 -8.67
C ALA A 247 -16.01 7.03 -10.06
N GLY A 248 -16.14 7.81 -11.13
CA GLY A 248 -15.98 7.35 -12.52
C GLY A 248 -14.55 6.96 -12.91
N HIS A 249 -13.57 7.12 -12.03
CA HIS A 249 -12.20 6.67 -12.26
C HIS A 249 -11.91 5.26 -11.71
N PHE A 250 -12.93 4.55 -11.24
CA PHE A 250 -12.84 3.21 -10.66
C PHE A 250 -13.90 2.31 -11.28
N SER A 251 -13.58 1.05 -11.51
CA SER A 251 -14.54 0.03 -11.94
C SER A 251 -15.42 -0.45 -10.79
N GLU A 252 -14.92 -0.36 -9.57
CA GLU A 252 -15.60 -0.77 -8.35
C GLU A 252 -16.50 0.36 -7.80
N ALA A 253 -17.58 0.00 -7.11
CA ALA A 253 -18.30 0.93 -6.26
C ALA A 253 -17.46 1.31 -5.03
N LEU A 254 -17.45 2.58 -4.65
CA LEU A 254 -16.59 3.08 -3.58
C LEU A 254 -17.24 2.90 -2.20
N ALA A 255 -16.52 2.23 -1.29
CA ALA A 255 -16.93 2.02 0.09
C ALA A 255 -16.08 2.90 1.02
N TYR A 256 -16.68 3.96 1.55
CA TYR A 256 -16.00 5.03 2.26
C TYR A 256 -15.92 4.76 3.76
N LEU A 257 -14.69 4.60 4.25
CA LEU A 257 -14.37 4.77 5.67
C LEU A 257 -14.36 6.26 6.03
N PRO A 258 -14.69 6.65 7.28
CA PRO A 258 -14.86 8.07 7.60
C PRO A 258 -13.57 8.87 7.70
N HIS A 259 -12.43 8.24 8.00
CA HIS A 259 -11.19 8.93 8.34
C HIS A 259 -10.02 8.57 7.42
N SER A 260 -9.60 7.31 7.39
CA SER A 260 -8.54 6.81 6.52
C SER A 260 -8.87 5.39 6.10
N TYR A 261 -8.54 5.03 4.86
CA TYR A 261 -8.67 3.65 4.38
C TYR A 261 -7.58 2.74 4.98
N GLN A 262 -6.46 3.32 5.41
CA GLN A 262 -5.33 2.57 5.93
C GLN A 262 -5.50 2.33 7.43
N PRO A 263 -5.60 1.06 7.86
CA PRO A 263 -5.61 0.72 9.28
C PRO A 263 -4.21 0.87 9.89
N HIS A 264 -4.15 1.18 11.16
CA HIS A 264 -2.91 1.07 11.94
C HIS A 264 -3.25 0.88 13.41
N GLY A 265 -2.69 -0.16 14.01
CA GLY A 265 -2.84 -0.42 15.43
C GLY A 265 -1.87 0.39 16.31
N ARG A 266 -1.91 0.12 17.62
CA ARG A 266 -1.06 0.76 18.62
C ARG A 266 0.01 -0.18 19.19
N LEU A 267 0.00 -1.45 18.80
CA LEU A 267 0.86 -2.49 19.36
C LEU A 267 2.12 -2.74 18.52
N ALA A 268 2.37 -1.94 17.47
CA ALA A 268 3.59 -2.06 16.69
C ALA A 268 4.82 -1.82 17.59
N PRO A 269 5.66 -2.86 17.85
CA PRO A 269 6.76 -2.75 18.78
C PRO A 269 7.84 -1.81 18.23
N VAL A 270 8.23 -0.81 19.01
CA VAL A 270 9.29 0.14 18.65
C VAL A 270 10.57 -0.26 19.37
N GLY A 271 11.63 -0.55 18.61
CA GLY A 271 12.94 -0.93 19.14
C GLY A 271 13.67 0.23 19.84
N LEU A 272 14.82 -0.08 20.38
CA LEU A 272 15.72 0.93 20.95
C LEU A 272 16.17 1.89 19.83
N MET A 273 16.24 3.16 20.15
CA MET A 273 16.79 4.17 19.25
C MET A 273 18.32 4.03 19.24
N PRO A 274 18.96 3.73 18.10
CA PRO A 274 20.42 3.69 18.01
C PRO A 274 21.00 5.12 18.11
N THR A 275 22.31 5.21 18.27
CA THR A 275 23.02 6.47 18.10
C THR A 275 23.09 6.87 16.62
N ARG A 276 23.27 8.16 16.33
CA ARG A 276 23.48 8.65 14.96
C ARG A 276 24.69 7.97 14.29
N ALA A 277 25.78 7.77 15.04
CA ALA A 277 27.00 7.13 14.54
C ALA A 277 26.76 5.67 14.11
N GLU A 278 25.97 4.88 14.84
CA GLU A 278 25.67 3.48 14.51
C GLU A 278 24.89 3.33 13.20
N VAL A 279 24.21 4.38 12.75
CA VAL A 279 23.44 4.39 11.51
C VAL A 279 24.06 5.28 10.41
N GLY A 280 25.27 5.80 10.64
CA GLY A 280 26.01 6.59 9.65
C GLY A 280 25.51 8.02 9.49
N LEU A 281 24.73 8.55 10.44
CA LEU A 281 24.30 9.93 10.44
C LEU A 281 25.37 10.84 11.10
N PRO A 282 25.51 12.12 10.68
CA PRO A 282 26.37 13.07 11.35
C PRO A 282 25.91 13.33 12.79
N SER A 283 26.87 13.72 13.67
CA SER A 283 26.58 14.03 15.09
C SER A 283 25.52 15.11 15.25
N ASP A 284 25.53 16.09 14.36
CA ASP A 284 24.66 17.26 14.34
C ASP A 284 23.99 17.42 12.98
N GLY A 285 23.07 18.40 12.87
CA GLY A 285 22.35 18.73 11.66
C GLY A 285 20.97 18.11 11.59
N PHE A 286 20.16 18.68 10.70
CA PHE A 286 18.77 18.27 10.46
C PHE A 286 18.73 17.03 9.55
N VAL A 287 17.96 16.04 9.93
CA VAL A 287 17.83 14.76 9.20
C VAL A 287 16.51 14.74 8.44
N PHE A 288 16.55 15.08 7.16
CA PHE A 288 15.47 14.75 6.23
C PHE A 288 15.49 13.25 5.94
N CYS A 289 14.34 12.60 5.91
CA CYS A 289 14.26 11.15 5.76
C CYS A 289 13.22 10.75 4.71
N CYS A 290 13.57 9.78 3.84
CA CYS A 290 12.61 9.11 2.97
C CYS A 290 12.96 7.62 2.88
N PHE A 291 12.14 6.78 3.52
CA PHE A 291 12.33 5.32 3.48
C PHE A 291 11.37 4.64 2.49
N ASN A 292 10.85 5.39 1.53
CA ASN A 292 10.13 4.82 0.40
C ASN A 292 11.11 4.08 -0.53
N GLN A 293 10.58 3.14 -1.30
CA GLN A 293 11.33 2.42 -2.33
C GLN A 293 11.83 3.39 -3.42
N ALA A 294 13.02 3.14 -3.94
CA ALA A 294 13.71 4.02 -4.90
C ALA A 294 12.87 4.31 -6.16
N TYR A 295 12.08 3.34 -6.65
CA TYR A 295 11.21 3.54 -7.82
C TYR A 295 10.13 4.61 -7.65
N LYS A 296 9.87 5.09 -6.42
CA LYS A 296 8.96 6.19 -6.13
C LYS A 296 9.61 7.57 -6.20
N ILE A 297 10.96 7.63 -6.24
CA ILE A 297 11.71 8.87 -6.29
C ILE A 297 11.76 9.34 -7.74
N THR A 298 11.14 10.47 -8.06
CA THR A 298 11.19 11.11 -9.37
C THR A 298 12.28 12.19 -9.43
N ALA A 299 12.64 12.62 -10.63
CA ALA A 299 13.63 13.69 -10.80
C ALA A 299 13.16 14.98 -10.11
N GLU A 300 11.89 15.33 -10.30
CA GLU A 300 11.29 16.55 -9.79
C GLU A 300 11.29 16.61 -8.26
N ILE A 301 10.94 15.51 -7.59
CA ILE A 301 10.96 15.47 -6.12
C ILE A 301 12.39 15.47 -5.60
N PHE A 302 13.33 14.81 -6.31
CA PHE A 302 14.75 14.82 -5.94
C PHE A 302 15.39 16.22 -6.11
N ASP A 303 14.98 16.98 -7.12
CA ASP A 303 15.37 18.40 -7.29
C ASP A 303 14.98 19.22 -6.06
N VAL A 304 13.76 19.05 -5.56
CA VAL A 304 13.28 19.72 -4.34
C VAL A 304 14.12 19.32 -3.12
N TRP A 305 14.44 18.03 -2.98
CA TRP A 305 15.27 17.56 -1.87
C TRP A 305 16.71 18.11 -1.93
N CYS A 306 17.29 18.18 -3.12
CA CYS A 306 18.61 18.81 -3.30
C CYS A 306 18.59 20.31 -2.95
N ARG A 307 17.52 21.03 -3.34
CA ARG A 307 17.34 22.44 -2.94
C ARG A 307 17.24 22.57 -1.41
N LEU A 308 16.50 21.70 -0.72
CA LEU A 308 16.47 21.69 0.75
C LEU A 308 17.86 21.47 1.36
N LEU A 309 18.64 20.55 0.80
CA LEU A 309 19.99 20.32 1.26
C LEU A 309 20.90 21.53 1.03
N ALA A 310 20.75 22.25 -0.07
CA ALA A 310 21.51 23.48 -0.34
C ALA A 310 21.18 24.58 0.68
N ASP A 311 19.89 24.78 0.94
CA ASP A 311 19.37 25.90 1.75
C ASP A 311 19.36 25.63 3.27
N VAL A 312 19.59 24.37 3.69
CA VAL A 312 19.70 23.97 5.11
C VAL A 312 21.10 23.41 5.36
N PRO A 313 22.08 24.24 5.71
CA PRO A 313 23.47 23.83 5.94
C PRO A 313 23.57 22.72 7.01
N GLY A 314 24.45 21.74 6.79
CA GLY A 314 24.68 20.63 7.73
C GLY A 314 23.56 19.57 7.74
N SER A 315 22.47 19.75 7.00
CA SER A 315 21.42 18.72 6.90
C SER A 315 21.85 17.55 6.01
N VAL A 316 21.20 16.42 6.19
CA VAL A 316 21.40 15.21 5.38
C VAL A 316 20.05 14.69 4.88
N LEU A 317 20.09 13.96 3.78
CA LEU A 317 18.94 13.20 3.28
C LEU A 317 19.20 11.70 3.54
N TRP A 318 18.36 11.11 4.38
CA TRP A 318 18.48 9.72 4.82
C TRP A 318 17.49 8.84 4.06
N LEU A 319 18.00 8.04 3.15
CA LEU A 319 17.22 7.20 2.24
C LEU A 319 17.31 5.72 2.61
N LEU A 320 16.32 4.94 2.22
CA LEU A 320 16.40 3.49 2.30
C LEU A 320 17.46 2.98 1.29
N GLN A 321 18.32 2.07 1.73
CA GLN A 321 19.37 1.51 0.87
C GLN A 321 18.77 0.78 -0.33
N SER A 322 19.25 1.12 -1.52
CA SER A 322 19.00 0.42 -2.76
C SER A 322 20.32 0.28 -3.51
N SER A 323 20.87 -0.92 -3.56
CA SER A 323 22.14 -1.18 -4.25
C SER A 323 22.13 -0.76 -5.72
N GLN A 324 20.95 -0.72 -6.34
CA GLN A 324 20.76 -0.31 -7.72
C GLN A 324 20.72 1.21 -7.90
N ALA A 325 20.13 1.96 -6.96
CA ALA A 325 19.89 3.41 -7.09
C ALA A 325 20.98 4.26 -6.40
N GLU A 326 21.72 3.72 -5.42
CA GLU A 326 22.64 4.50 -4.57
C GLU A 326 23.65 5.31 -5.38
N GLY A 327 24.32 4.68 -6.35
CA GLY A 327 25.29 5.37 -7.21
C GLY A 327 24.68 6.49 -8.04
N ASN A 328 23.51 6.23 -8.64
CA ASN A 328 22.81 7.21 -9.47
C ASN A 328 22.28 8.39 -8.66
N LEU A 329 21.74 8.15 -7.46
CA LEU A 329 21.29 9.22 -6.56
C LEU A 329 22.43 10.09 -6.07
N ARG A 330 23.60 9.52 -5.73
CA ARG A 330 24.80 10.30 -5.37
C ARG A 330 25.32 11.12 -6.56
N ASN A 331 25.35 10.56 -7.76
CA ASN A 331 25.73 11.28 -8.97
C ASN A 331 24.76 12.42 -9.28
N ALA A 332 23.46 12.15 -9.18
CA ALA A 332 22.43 13.14 -9.39
C ALA A 332 22.50 14.31 -8.36
N ALA A 333 22.85 14.02 -7.10
CA ALA A 333 23.10 15.02 -6.08
C ALA A 333 24.31 15.91 -6.44
N CYS A 334 25.42 15.25 -6.85
CA CYS A 334 26.64 15.96 -7.30
C CYS A 334 26.37 16.89 -8.49
N GLN A 335 25.60 16.43 -9.49
CA GLN A 335 25.19 17.26 -10.64
C GLN A 335 24.38 18.50 -10.22
N ARG A 336 23.71 18.47 -9.06
CA ARG A 336 22.95 19.57 -8.47
C ARG A 336 23.74 20.40 -7.45
N GLY A 337 25.06 20.18 -7.38
CA GLY A 337 25.96 20.92 -6.49
C GLY A 337 25.90 20.48 -5.01
N ILE A 338 25.32 19.32 -4.73
CA ILE A 338 25.24 18.76 -3.36
C ILE A 338 26.36 17.75 -3.15
N ASP A 339 27.06 17.86 -2.01
CA ASP A 339 28.02 16.85 -1.58
C ASP A 339 27.32 15.47 -1.48
N PRO A 340 27.75 14.46 -2.27
CA PRO A 340 27.12 13.14 -2.28
C PRO A 340 27.18 12.42 -0.93
N ASN A 341 28.06 12.83 0.00
CA ASN A 341 28.11 12.29 1.36
C ASN A 341 26.94 12.74 2.23
N ARG A 342 26.24 13.79 1.83
CA ARG A 342 24.99 14.23 2.49
C ARG A 342 23.79 13.33 2.13
N ILE A 343 23.93 12.43 1.17
CA ILE A 343 22.95 11.38 0.88
C ILE A 343 23.37 10.13 1.66
N VAL A 344 22.71 9.86 2.77
CA VAL A 344 23.00 8.74 3.67
C VAL A 344 22.02 7.60 3.38
N PHE A 345 22.52 6.36 3.34
CA PHE A 345 21.69 5.18 3.04
C PHE A 345 21.55 4.27 4.26
N ALA A 346 20.31 3.94 4.58
CA ALA A 346 19.92 3.08 5.70
C ALA A 346 19.72 1.64 5.22
N LYS A 347 20.47 0.67 5.75
CA LYS A 347 20.28 -0.76 5.45
C LYS A 347 18.89 -1.23 5.87
N HIS A 348 18.36 -2.25 5.19
CA HIS A 348 17.12 -2.91 5.63
C HIS A 348 17.28 -3.47 7.05
N ARG A 349 16.24 -3.35 7.85
CA ARG A 349 16.17 -3.83 9.24
C ARG A 349 14.79 -4.42 9.51
N PRO A 350 14.66 -5.37 10.44
CA PRO A 350 13.35 -5.80 10.93
C PRO A 350 12.52 -4.60 11.41
N GLN A 351 11.19 -4.69 11.31
CA GLN A 351 10.26 -3.57 11.58
C GLN A 351 10.50 -2.90 12.94
N ARG A 352 10.72 -3.68 13.98
CA ARG A 352 11.00 -3.15 15.34
C ARG A 352 12.23 -2.24 15.37
N GLU A 353 13.34 -2.68 14.77
CA GLU A 353 14.58 -1.90 14.69
C GLU A 353 14.41 -0.70 13.76
N HIS A 354 13.68 -0.91 12.66
CA HIS A 354 13.35 0.16 11.71
C HIS A 354 12.60 1.30 12.38
N LEU A 355 11.57 1.01 13.15
CA LEU A 355 10.83 2.01 13.93
C LEU A 355 11.69 2.68 15.00
N GLY A 356 12.61 1.93 15.63
CA GLY A 356 13.58 2.48 16.60
C GLY A 356 14.49 3.53 15.98
N ARG A 357 15.13 3.22 14.84
CA ARG A 357 16.05 4.14 14.16
C ARG A 357 15.35 5.34 13.53
N LEU A 358 14.09 5.17 13.06
CA LEU A 358 13.32 6.25 12.44
C LEU A 358 13.12 7.45 13.37
N LYS A 359 13.21 7.26 14.70
CA LYS A 359 13.20 8.34 15.68
C LYS A 359 14.36 9.34 15.55
N LEU A 360 15.43 8.99 14.83
CA LEU A 360 16.57 9.87 14.56
C LEU A 360 16.29 10.86 13.43
N ALA A 361 15.24 10.65 12.64
CA ALA A 361 14.80 11.61 11.64
C ALA A 361 14.13 12.83 12.31
N ASP A 362 14.26 13.98 11.67
CA ASP A 362 13.57 15.20 12.08
C ASP A 362 12.29 15.42 11.26
N LEU A 363 12.32 15.15 9.97
CA LEU A 363 11.19 15.29 9.05
C LEU A 363 11.23 14.23 7.97
N VAL A 364 10.10 13.55 7.75
CA VAL A 364 9.95 12.67 6.60
C VAL A 364 9.50 13.47 5.38
N LEU A 365 10.21 13.29 4.28
CA LEU A 365 9.90 13.84 2.97
C LEU A 365 9.19 12.78 2.13
N ASP A 366 7.94 13.02 1.78
CA ASP A 366 7.17 12.08 0.96
C ASP A 366 7.57 12.14 -0.51
N THR A 367 7.33 11.05 -1.22
CA THR A 367 7.51 10.94 -2.67
C THR A 367 6.25 11.32 -3.44
N ALA A 368 6.41 11.79 -4.68
CA ALA A 368 5.33 12.08 -5.61
C ALA A 368 5.71 11.53 -7.00
N PRO A 369 4.74 11.00 -7.79
CA PRO A 369 3.31 10.90 -7.54
C PRO A 369 2.89 9.74 -6.63
N TYR A 370 3.72 8.73 -6.39
CA TYR A 370 3.40 7.61 -5.52
C TYR A 370 3.84 7.90 -4.09
N ASN A 371 2.89 8.26 -3.24
CA ASN A 371 3.15 8.64 -1.85
C ASN A 371 3.64 7.48 -0.95
N ALA A 372 4.11 7.86 0.22
CA ALA A 372 4.28 6.97 1.36
C ALA A 372 2.93 6.42 1.84
N HIS A 373 2.86 5.15 2.11
CA HIS A 373 1.70 4.45 2.67
C HIS A 373 2.04 3.97 4.09
N THR A 374 2.48 2.73 4.25
CA THR A 374 2.94 2.20 5.55
C THR A 374 4.04 3.07 6.14
N THR A 375 4.99 3.54 5.31
CA THR A 375 6.08 4.42 5.74
C THR A 375 5.59 5.76 6.30
N ALA A 376 4.44 6.29 5.85
CA ALA A 376 3.83 7.48 6.41
C ALA A 376 3.28 7.22 7.83
N SER A 377 2.49 6.16 8.00
CA SER A 377 1.97 5.81 9.33
C SER A 377 3.07 5.38 10.29
N ASP A 378 4.11 4.69 9.83
CA ASP A 378 5.29 4.37 10.65
C ASP A 378 5.98 5.61 11.21
N ALA A 379 6.20 6.63 10.36
CA ALA A 379 6.78 7.90 10.77
C ALA A 379 5.92 8.59 11.85
N LEU A 380 4.62 8.71 11.58
CA LEU A 380 3.67 9.33 12.50
C LEU A 380 3.54 8.53 13.81
N TRP A 381 3.62 7.19 13.74
CA TRP A 381 3.60 6.32 14.92
C TRP A 381 4.79 6.56 15.84
N VAL A 382 6.00 6.73 15.31
CA VAL A 382 7.19 7.02 16.12
C VAL A 382 7.33 8.51 16.47
N GLY A 383 6.43 9.37 16.02
CA GLY A 383 6.36 10.79 16.37
C GLY A 383 7.21 11.70 15.48
N ILE A 384 7.47 11.26 14.24
CA ILE A 384 8.17 12.06 13.22
C ILE A 384 7.15 12.64 12.25
N PRO A 385 7.11 13.96 12.07
CA PRO A 385 6.21 14.59 11.09
C PRO A 385 6.61 14.24 9.66
N LEU A 386 5.64 14.31 8.75
CA LEU A 386 5.81 14.02 7.33
C LEU A 386 5.17 15.14 6.52
N VAL A 387 5.86 15.63 5.48
CA VAL A 387 5.31 16.57 4.49
C VAL A 387 4.99 15.80 3.21
N THR A 388 3.82 16.06 2.61
CA THR A 388 3.37 15.42 1.36
C THR A 388 2.79 16.42 0.39
N CYS A 389 2.89 16.11 -0.91
CA CYS A 389 2.21 16.80 -2.01
C CYS A 389 1.32 15.79 -2.74
N PRO A 390 -0.01 15.80 -2.52
CA PRO A 390 -0.92 14.85 -3.15
C PRO A 390 -1.17 15.20 -4.62
N GLY A 391 -1.32 14.15 -5.43
CA GLY A 391 -1.78 14.28 -6.82
C GLY A 391 -3.28 13.98 -6.97
N SER A 392 -3.65 13.52 -8.18
CA SER A 392 -5.04 13.21 -8.55
C SER A 392 -5.38 11.72 -8.52
N THR A 393 -4.40 10.83 -8.33
CA THR A 393 -4.60 9.37 -8.30
C THR A 393 -4.70 8.84 -6.88
N PHE A 394 -5.23 7.65 -6.69
CA PHE A 394 -5.33 7.02 -5.37
C PHE A 394 -3.97 6.94 -4.66
N ALA A 395 -2.96 6.36 -5.34
CA ALA A 395 -1.62 6.19 -4.78
C ALA A 395 -0.92 7.50 -4.40
N SER A 396 -1.31 8.61 -5.04
CA SER A 396 -0.73 9.94 -4.79
C SER A 396 -1.40 10.72 -3.64
N ARG A 397 -2.36 10.12 -2.93
CA ARG A 397 -3.15 10.81 -1.90
C ARG A 397 -3.12 10.12 -0.53
N VAL A 398 -2.47 8.96 -0.44
CA VAL A 398 -2.50 8.15 0.79
C VAL A 398 -1.88 8.85 1.99
N ALA A 399 -0.72 9.49 1.82
CA ALA A 399 -0.09 10.23 2.91
C ALA A 399 -0.96 11.41 3.39
N GLY A 400 -1.66 12.08 2.46
CA GLY A 400 -2.62 13.13 2.80
C GLY A 400 -3.83 12.62 3.60
N SER A 401 -4.36 11.43 3.25
CA SER A 401 -5.40 10.76 4.05
C SER A 401 -4.92 10.49 5.48
N VAL A 402 -3.74 9.91 5.62
CA VAL A 402 -3.14 9.59 6.93
C VAL A 402 -2.90 10.86 7.76
N LEU A 403 -2.39 11.95 7.12
CA LEU A 403 -2.21 13.25 7.78
C LEU A 403 -3.53 13.89 8.20
N THR A 404 -4.58 13.77 7.40
CA THR A 404 -5.91 14.23 7.76
C THR A 404 -6.44 13.47 8.97
N ALA A 405 -6.29 12.15 8.98
CA ALA A 405 -6.76 11.30 10.07
C ALA A 405 -6.00 11.50 11.39
N ILE A 406 -4.71 11.92 11.35
CA ILE A 406 -3.92 12.27 12.53
C ILE A 406 -4.11 13.74 12.96
N GLY A 407 -4.83 14.56 12.19
CA GLY A 407 -5.10 15.97 12.52
C GLY A 407 -3.89 16.90 12.28
N LEU A 408 -3.16 16.69 11.20
CA LEU A 408 -2.03 17.49 10.73
C LEU A 408 -2.19 17.92 9.26
N PRO A 409 -3.35 18.48 8.85
CA PRO A 409 -3.61 18.80 7.45
C PRO A 409 -2.69 19.88 6.87
N GLU A 410 -2.06 20.73 7.69
CA GLU A 410 -1.12 21.75 7.25
C GLU A 410 0.20 21.18 6.68
N LEU A 411 0.44 19.89 6.80
CA LEU A 411 1.58 19.19 6.18
C LEU A 411 1.22 18.62 4.79
N ILE A 412 -0.01 18.86 4.34
CA ILE A 412 -0.49 18.51 3.00
C ILE A 412 -0.39 19.78 2.15
N THR A 413 0.49 19.77 1.15
CA THR A 413 0.82 20.96 0.36
C THR A 413 0.18 20.90 -1.03
N GLU A 414 -0.06 22.04 -1.64
CA GLU A 414 -0.78 22.15 -2.92
C GLU A 414 0.12 21.79 -4.12
N ASP A 415 1.42 22.10 -4.01
CA ASP A 415 2.42 21.85 -5.05
C ASP A 415 3.81 21.62 -4.44
N LEU A 416 4.81 21.37 -5.29
CA LEU A 416 6.18 21.09 -4.87
C LEU A 416 6.90 22.32 -4.31
N GLU A 417 6.49 23.54 -4.67
CA GLU A 417 7.05 24.77 -4.07
C GLU A 417 6.52 24.94 -2.64
N ALA A 418 5.23 24.79 -2.42
CA ALA A 418 4.65 24.78 -1.07
C ALA A 418 5.23 23.64 -0.20
N TYR A 419 5.49 22.47 -0.80
CA TYR A 419 6.18 21.35 -0.14
C TYR A 419 7.58 21.76 0.31
N TYR A 420 8.37 22.37 -0.58
CA TYR A 420 9.70 22.90 -0.23
C TYR A 420 9.61 23.91 0.90
N GLN A 421 8.72 24.91 0.80
CA GLN A 421 8.57 25.97 1.80
C GLN A 421 8.19 25.39 3.18
N CYS A 422 7.26 24.42 3.22
CA CYS A 422 6.86 23.75 4.45
C CYS A 422 8.06 23.00 5.09
N ALA A 423 8.78 22.22 4.31
CA ALA A 423 9.95 21.48 4.79
C ALA A 423 11.09 22.40 5.24
N TYR A 424 11.36 23.48 4.50
CA TYR A 424 12.37 24.48 4.81
C TYR A 424 12.05 25.21 6.14
N GLN A 425 10.81 25.66 6.31
CA GLN A 425 10.37 26.32 7.54
C GLN A 425 10.51 25.42 8.74
N LEU A 426 10.14 24.12 8.63
CA LEU A 426 10.29 23.16 9.73
C LEU A 426 11.77 22.90 10.06
N ALA A 427 12.65 22.89 9.08
CA ALA A 427 14.08 22.68 9.27
C ALA A 427 14.81 23.90 9.86
N THR A 428 14.34 25.12 9.55
CA THR A 428 15.00 26.37 9.98
C THR A 428 14.33 27.04 11.18
N ASN A 429 13.16 26.53 11.64
CA ASN A 429 12.47 27.05 12.83
C ASN A 429 12.28 25.93 13.88
N PRO A 430 13.24 25.76 14.80
CA PRO A 430 13.19 24.69 15.82
C PRO A 430 11.97 24.77 16.74
N GLU A 431 11.42 25.97 16.98
CA GLU A 431 10.24 26.12 17.84
C GLU A 431 8.98 25.57 17.14
N SER A 432 8.77 25.92 15.86
CA SER A 432 7.65 25.41 15.07
C SER A 432 7.73 23.89 14.92
N HIS A 433 8.92 23.34 14.64
CA HIS A 433 9.18 21.92 14.57
C HIS A 433 8.84 21.20 15.89
N ARG A 434 9.29 21.72 17.02
CA ARG A 434 9.01 21.16 18.35
C ARG A 434 7.50 21.17 18.65
N ARG A 435 6.81 22.31 18.41
CA ARG A 435 5.36 22.42 18.61
C ARG A 435 4.59 21.38 17.79
N LEU A 436 5.02 21.17 16.55
CA LEU A 436 4.43 20.18 15.65
C LEU A 436 4.62 18.76 16.20
N ARG A 437 5.83 18.40 16.62
CA ARG A 437 6.11 17.09 17.22
C ARG A 437 5.32 16.85 18.52
N ASP A 438 5.21 17.87 19.36
CA ASP A 438 4.41 17.77 20.59
C ASP A 438 2.92 17.58 20.30
N ARG A 439 2.38 18.24 19.25
CA ARG A 439 1.01 18.01 18.81
C ARG A 439 0.84 16.60 18.24
N LEU A 440 1.74 16.14 17.38
CA LEU A 440 1.73 14.77 16.87
C LEU A 440 1.75 13.74 18.00
N LYS A 441 2.58 13.94 19.01
CA LYS A 441 2.65 13.06 20.19
C LYS A 441 1.30 12.95 20.93
N ARG A 442 0.53 14.05 21.05
CA ARG A 442 -0.82 14.02 21.63
C ARG A 442 -1.82 13.34 20.68
N ASN A 443 -1.79 13.73 19.39
CA ASN A 443 -2.74 13.27 18.39
C ASN A 443 -2.69 11.75 18.18
N ARG A 444 -1.51 11.11 18.27
CA ARG A 444 -1.37 9.64 18.19
C ARG A 444 -2.30 8.88 19.14
N LEU A 445 -2.64 9.48 20.28
CA LEU A 445 -3.47 8.83 21.29
C LEU A 445 -4.95 9.20 21.19
N THR A 446 -5.28 10.31 20.54
CA THR A 446 -6.60 10.94 20.62
C THR A 446 -7.34 10.99 19.26
N THR A 447 -6.61 10.89 18.15
CA THR A 447 -7.21 10.95 16.80
C THR A 447 -7.55 9.58 16.24
N PRO A 448 -8.36 9.51 15.17
CA PRO A 448 -8.82 8.23 14.61
C PRO A 448 -7.73 7.33 14.04
N LEU A 449 -6.61 7.87 13.52
CA LEU A 449 -5.63 7.12 12.74
C LEU A 449 -5.16 5.83 13.44
N PHE A 450 -4.86 5.89 14.74
CA PHE A 450 -4.37 4.76 15.52
C PHE A 450 -5.44 4.14 16.43
N ASN A 451 -6.72 4.34 16.09
CA ASN A 451 -7.84 3.73 16.82
C ASN A 451 -8.40 2.54 16.05
N ILE A 452 -7.64 1.44 16.06
CA ILE A 452 -7.98 0.24 15.29
C ILE A 452 -9.33 -0.38 15.68
N ARG A 453 -9.75 -0.26 16.94
CA ARG A 453 -11.06 -0.73 17.41
C ARG A 453 -12.22 0.02 16.75
N HIS A 454 -12.08 1.34 16.59
CA HIS A 454 -13.07 2.15 15.88
C HIS A 454 -13.04 1.81 14.38
N TYR A 455 -11.84 1.71 13.83
CA TYR A 455 -11.64 1.33 12.44
C TYR A 455 -12.31 0.00 12.09
N ALA A 456 -12.14 -1.05 12.92
CA ALA A 456 -12.77 -2.35 12.72
C ALA A 456 -14.30 -2.25 12.63
N ARG A 457 -14.93 -1.47 13.51
CA ARG A 457 -16.40 -1.28 13.49
C ARG A 457 -16.89 -0.54 12.26
N ASP A 458 -16.15 0.48 11.81
CA ASP A 458 -16.50 1.22 10.59
C ASP A 458 -16.41 0.30 9.37
N LEU A 459 -15.34 -0.51 9.27
CA LEU A 459 -15.16 -1.48 8.19
C LEU A 459 -16.24 -2.57 8.22
N GLU A 460 -16.57 -3.09 9.39
CA GLU A 460 -17.65 -4.07 9.58
C GLU A 460 -19.00 -3.52 9.14
N SER A 461 -19.29 -2.24 9.43
CA SER A 461 -20.51 -1.59 8.98
C SER A 461 -20.62 -1.51 7.45
N LEU A 462 -19.49 -1.36 6.76
CA LEU A 462 -19.44 -1.43 5.29
C LEU A 462 -19.75 -2.84 4.79
N TYR A 463 -19.19 -3.90 5.39
CA TYR A 463 -19.47 -5.28 5.01
C TYR A 463 -20.96 -5.62 5.22
N GLU A 464 -21.58 -5.20 6.31
CA GLU A 464 -23.01 -5.37 6.52
C GLU A 464 -23.87 -4.60 5.51
N ALA A 465 -23.47 -3.38 5.16
CA ALA A 465 -24.15 -2.59 4.13
C ALA A 465 -24.05 -3.24 2.75
N MET A 466 -22.88 -3.79 2.39
CA MET A 466 -22.67 -4.54 1.15
C MET A 466 -23.59 -5.78 1.11
N TRP A 467 -23.62 -6.55 2.20
CA TRP A 467 -24.44 -7.75 2.30
C TRP A 467 -25.94 -7.44 2.23
N THR A 468 -26.39 -6.43 2.99
CA THR A 468 -27.78 -5.99 2.97
C THR A 468 -28.22 -5.58 1.56
N ARG A 469 -27.33 -4.89 0.83
CA ARG A 469 -27.59 -4.47 -0.54
C ARG A 469 -27.67 -5.64 -1.50
N TYR A 470 -26.79 -6.62 -1.34
CA TYR A 470 -26.79 -7.86 -2.11
C TYR A 470 -28.07 -8.69 -1.90
N LEU A 471 -28.49 -8.88 -0.65
CA LEU A 471 -29.74 -9.59 -0.31
C LEU A 471 -30.99 -8.89 -0.87
N ALA A 472 -30.96 -7.57 -0.98
CA ALA A 472 -32.02 -6.78 -1.59
C ALA A 472 -32.01 -6.84 -3.15
N GLY A 473 -31.11 -7.61 -3.76
CA GLY A 473 -30.97 -7.72 -5.21
C GLY A 473 -30.49 -6.44 -5.89
N LYS A 474 -29.90 -5.48 -5.13
CA LYS A 474 -29.42 -4.20 -5.64
C LYS A 474 -27.99 -4.33 -6.13
N ALA A 475 -27.70 -3.74 -7.29
CA ALA A 475 -26.33 -3.66 -7.81
C ALA A 475 -25.39 -2.91 -6.85
N PRO A 476 -24.09 -3.20 -6.84
CA PRO A 476 -23.10 -2.41 -6.07
C PRO A 476 -23.24 -0.91 -6.35
N ALA A 477 -23.15 -0.09 -5.31
CA ALA A 477 -23.15 1.36 -5.42
C ALA A 477 -22.36 1.95 -4.26
N SER A 478 -21.87 3.19 -4.40
CA SER A 478 -21.11 3.86 -3.36
C SER A 478 -21.85 3.89 -2.03
N ILE A 479 -21.16 3.49 -0.96
CA ILE A 479 -21.66 3.43 0.42
C ILE A 479 -20.68 4.13 1.35
N SER A 480 -21.16 4.51 2.53
CA SER A 480 -20.31 5.06 3.60
C SER A 480 -20.55 4.28 4.88
N ALA A 481 -19.50 4.11 5.67
CA ALA A 481 -19.63 3.52 7.00
C ALA A 481 -20.63 4.31 7.85
N SER A 482 -21.46 3.59 8.58
CA SER A 482 -22.39 4.21 9.52
C SER A 482 -21.64 4.46 10.84
N SER A 483 -21.15 5.69 11.04
CA SER A 483 -20.60 6.09 12.34
C SER A 483 -21.73 6.18 13.36
N LYS A 484 -22.07 5.06 14.00
CA LYS A 484 -22.84 5.13 15.25
C LYS A 484 -21.90 5.75 16.28
N ALA A 485 -22.19 6.99 16.68
CA ALA A 485 -21.47 7.70 17.73
C ALA A 485 -21.28 6.75 18.93
N LEU A 486 -20.03 6.38 19.21
CA LEU A 486 -19.71 5.62 20.40
C LEU A 486 -19.98 6.48 21.62
N ARG A 487 -20.87 6.03 22.52
CA ARG A 487 -20.77 6.41 23.92
C ARG A 487 -19.36 5.97 24.37
N VAL A 488 -18.55 6.94 24.77
CA VAL A 488 -17.18 6.73 25.25
C VAL A 488 -17.29 5.91 26.54
N ASP A 489 -17.12 4.60 26.44
CA ASP A 489 -16.79 3.78 27.60
C ASP A 489 -15.32 4.03 27.96
N ALA A 490 -15.14 4.98 28.86
CA ALA A 490 -13.83 5.41 29.40
C ALA A 490 -13.22 4.37 30.36
N GLN A 491 -13.56 3.10 30.27
CA GLN A 491 -13.05 2.08 31.19
C GLN A 491 -12.31 0.97 30.44
N ARG A 492 -11.03 0.89 30.71
CA ARG A 492 -9.97 -0.07 30.36
C ARG A 492 -8.99 0.40 29.28
N ILE A 493 -8.11 1.27 29.69
CA ILE A 493 -6.77 1.41 29.09
C ILE A 493 -5.81 0.73 30.05
N PRO A 494 -5.14 -0.36 29.69
CA PRO A 494 -3.93 -0.75 30.41
C PRO A 494 -2.84 0.29 30.07
N ILE A 495 -2.43 1.03 31.04
CA ILE A 495 -1.20 1.85 30.98
C ILE A 495 -0.03 0.86 31.04
N LEU A 496 0.72 0.72 29.94
CA LEU A 496 2.05 0.13 29.88
C LEU A 496 3.07 1.21 29.55
#